data_1980d7d2611fd4ba7327631243923abf
#
_entry.id   1980d7d2611fd4ba7327631243923abf
#
_cell.length_a   1.000
_cell.length_b   1.000
_cell.length_c   1.000
_cell.angle_alpha   90.00
_cell.angle_beta   90.00
_cell.angle_gamma   90.00
#
_symmetry.space_group_name_H-M   'P 1'
#
loop_
_entity.id
_entity.type
_entity.pdbx_description
1 polymer ?
#
loop_
_entity_poly.entity_id
_entity_poly.type
_entity_poly.pdbx_seq_one_letter_code
_entity_poly.pdbx_strand_id
1 'polypeptide(L)'
;LIRIVASGICHTDAESIKGNGAPFPAVLGHEGSGIIEKVGSNVTHLAIGDHVVLSYSYCNSCSQCLTGHQNLCMRTIELNFGGKLQDQTYRLHKDGQNYSTFFGQSSFATYAVANKHNVVKVDHDVDLRLLGPLGCGIQTGSGTVMNSLRRLCCTNLSVKAFSAI
;
A
#
# COMPACT_ATOMS: atom_id res chain seq x y z
N LEU A 1 2.09 12.02 7.65
CA LEU A 1 3.51 11.74 7.47
C LEU A 1 3.89 10.55 8.33
N ILE A 2 4.58 9.60 7.76
CA ILE A 2 4.96 8.34 8.40
C ILE A 2 6.48 8.18 8.26
N ARG A 3 7.15 7.93 9.39
CA ARG A 3 8.54 7.52 9.40
C ARG A 3 8.59 6.01 9.15
N ILE A 4 9.19 5.62 8.04
CA ILE A 4 9.27 4.21 7.64
C ILE A 4 10.27 3.48 8.52
N VAL A 5 9.88 2.35 9.06
CA VAL A 5 10.71 1.42 9.83
C VAL A 5 11.21 0.29 8.96
N ALA A 6 10.33 -0.26 8.11
CA ALA A 6 10.68 -1.29 7.15
C ALA A 6 9.80 -1.20 5.90
N SER A 7 10.29 -1.74 4.80
CA SER A 7 9.53 -1.89 3.57
C SER A 7 9.93 -3.20 2.90
N GLY A 8 8.96 -4.02 2.54
CA GLY A 8 9.15 -5.23 1.74
C GLY A 8 9.46 -4.89 0.28
N ILE A 9 10.17 -5.80 -0.39
CA ILE A 9 10.42 -5.74 -1.84
C ILE A 9 9.53 -6.79 -2.51
N CYS A 10 8.65 -6.35 -3.39
CA CYS A 10 7.69 -7.19 -4.08
C CYS A 10 8.08 -7.35 -5.57
N HIS A 11 7.57 -8.39 -6.20
CA HIS A 11 7.72 -8.56 -7.66
C HIS A 11 7.16 -7.36 -8.45
N THR A 12 6.13 -6.70 -7.95
CA THR A 12 5.55 -5.49 -8.54
C THR A 12 6.56 -4.33 -8.60
N ASP A 13 7.46 -4.20 -7.62
CA ASP A 13 8.55 -3.22 -7.68
C ASP A 13 9.54 -3.58 -8.80
N ALA A 14 9.89 -4.87 -8.94
CA ALA A 14 10.78 -5.35 -9.99
C ALA A 14 10.19 -5.14 -11.40
N GLU A 15 8.89 -5.38 -11.60
CA GLU A 15 8.20 -5.10 -12.86
C GLU A 15 8.13 -3.59 -13.15
N SER A 16 7.96 -2.76 -12.13
CA SER A 16 7.95 -1.32 -12.30
C SER A 16 9.29 -0.79 -12.82
N ILE A 17 10.42 -1.35 -12.36
CA ILE A 17 11.76 -1.02 -12.88
C ILE A 17 11.88 -1.35 -14.36
N LYS A 18 11.19 -2.38 -14.84
CA LYS A 18 11.17 -2.77 -16.27
C LYS A 18 10.25 -1.90 -17.14
N GLY A 19 9.58 -0.90 -16.55
CA GLY A 19 8.65 -0.01 -17.24
C GLY A 19 7.18 -0.39 -17.13
N ASN A 20 6.84 -1.44 -16.38
CA ASN A 20 5.46 -1.91 -16.18
C ASN A 20 4.82 -1.32 -14.91
N GLY A 21 5.05 -0.05 -14.62
CA GLY A 21 4.59 0.58 -13.38
C GLY A 21 4.46 2.09 -13.47
N ALA A 22 4.77 2.80 -12.37
CA ALA A 22 4.73 4.24 -12.34
C ALA A 22 5.75 4.87 -13.31
N PRO A 23 5.42 6.01 -13.93
CA PRO A 23 6.36 6.74 -14.80
C PRO A 23 7.64 7.12 -14.05
N PHE A 24 8.80 6.91 -14.66
CA PHE A 24 10.09 7.33 -14.08
C PHE A 24 10.42 8.78 -14.41
N PRO A 25 11.15 9.49 -13.52
CA PRO A 25 11.73 9.00 -12.28
C PRO A 25 10.66 8.76 -11.19
N ALA A 26 10.84 7.73 -10.38
CA ALA A 26 9.89 7.33 -9.36
C ALA A 26 10.60 6.90 -8.06
N VAL A 27 9.94 7.06 -6.92
CA VAL A 27 10.30 6.37 -5.68
C VAL A 27 9.33 5.21 -5.51
N LEU A 28 9.84 3.99 -5.55
CA LEU A 28 9.08 2.76 -5.44
C LEU A 28 8.82 2.38 -3.96
N GLY A 29 8.39 1.14 -3.74
CA GLY A 29 8.03 0.59 -2.45
C GLY A 29 6.55 0.77 -2.13
N HIS A 30 5.89 -0.34 -1.84
CA HIS A 30 4.45 -0.37 -1.56
C HIS A 30 4.08 -1.35 -0.42
N GLU A 31 5.08 -1.83 0.30
CA GLU A 31 4.94 -2.70 1.47
C GLU A 31 5.57 -2.04 2.70
N GLY A 32 5.17 -0.81 2.98
CA GLY A 32 5.72 -0.02 4.07
C GLY A 32 5.08 -0.31 5.41
N SER A 33 5.89 -0.30 6.47
CA SER A 33 5.45 -0.22 7.86
C SER A 33 6.22 0.90 8.57
N GLY A 34 5.59 1.56 9.54
CA GLY A 34 6.23 2.71 10.18
C GLY A 34 5.46 3.29 11.34
N ILE A 35 5.88 4.48 11.75
CA ILE A 35 5.32 5.22 12.88
C ILE A 35 4.83 6.58 12.40
N ILE A 36 3.64 6.97 12.81
CA ILE A 36 3.06 8.26 12.46
C ILE A 36 3.82 9.39 13.14
N GLU A 37 4.34 10.33 12.34
CA GLU A 37 5.04 11.52 12.81
C GLU A 37 4.15 12.78 12.76
N LYS A 38 3.25 12.87 11.76
CA LYS A 38 2.29 13.97 11.62
C LYS A 38 0.99 13.45 11.01
N VAL A 39 -0.12 14.03 11.44
CA VAL A 39 -1.45 13.78 10.88
C VAL A 39 -2.02 15.06 10.29
N GLY A 40 -2.81 14.96 9.23
CA GLY A 40 -3.58 16.07 8.68
C GLY A 40 -4.81 16.37 9.55
N SER A 41 -5.35 17.59 9.46
CA SER A 41 -6.48 18.06 10.27
C SER A 41 -7.74 17.19 10.15
N ASN A 42 -7.93 16.51 9.02
CA ASN A 42 -9.10 15.66 8.75
C ASN A 42 -8.85 14.16 9.07
N VAL A 43 -7.76 13.84 9.78
CA VAL A 43 -7.44 12.46 10.19
C VAL A 43 -7.79 12.30 11.66
N THR A 44 -8.86 11.55 11.94
CA THR A 44 -9.43 11.42 13.29
C THR A 44 -9.21 10.06 13.94
N HIS A 45 -8.83 9.06 13.16
CA HIS A 45 -8.66 7.66 13.61
C HIS A 45 -7.20 7.25 13.80
N LEU A 46 -6.26 8.16 13.56
CA LEU A 46 -4.82 7.96 13.71
C LEU A 46 -4.22 9.08 14.53
N ALA A 47 -3.22 8.78 15.34
CA ALA A 47 -2.48 9.71 16.18
C ALA A 47 -0.97 9.64 15.93
N ILE A 48 -0.26 10.70 16.31
CA ILE A 48 1.22 10.69 16.31
C ILE A 48 1.70 9.60 17.28
N GLY A 49 2.68 8.81 16.84
CA GLY A 49 3.22 7.68 17.57
C GLY A 49 2.55 6.34 17.23
N ASP A 50 1.39 6.33 16.56
CA ASP A 50 0.75 5.07 16.16
C ASP A 50 1.66 4.24 15.25
N HIS A 51 1.73 2.93 15.52
CA HIS A 51 2.32 1.95 14.64
C HIS A 51 1.37 1.62 13.50
N VAL A 52 1.87 1.61 12.27
CA VAL A 52 1.01 1.45 11.09
C VAL A 52 1.65 0.61 10.00
N VAL A 53 0.79 0.00 9.20
CA VAL A 53 1.11 -0.65 7.93
C VAL A 53 0.45 0.12 6.81
N LEU A 54 1.13 0.23 5.67
CA LEU A 54 0.63 0.89 4.47
C LEU A 54 0.05 -0.14 3.49
N SER A 55 -1.04 0.24 2.84
CA SER A 55 -1.72 -0.59 1.85
C SER A 55 -1.89 0.20 0.54
N TYR A 56 -2.56 -0.38 -0.44
CA TYR A 56 -2.84 0.24 -1.73
C TYR A 56 -3.82 1.41 -1.63
N SER A 57 -3.78 2.30 -2.63
CA SER A 57 -4.69 3.45 -2.73
C SER A 57 -6.01 3.07 -3.38
N TYR A 58 -7.11 3.62 -2.87
CA TYR A 58 -8.43 3.56 -3.47
C TYR A 58 -9.15 4.91 -3.34
N CYS A 59 -10.12 5.19 -4.23
CA CYS A 59 -10.70 6.53 -4.33
C CYS A 59 -11.78 6.84 -3.29
N ASN A 60 -12.35 5.82 -2.64
CA ASN A 60 -13.44 5.93 -1.68
C ASN A 60 -14.71 6.66 -2.20
N SER A 61 -14.88 6.80 -3.52
CA SER A 61 -15.99 7.52 -4.14
C SER A 61 -16.65 6.84 -5.33
N CYS A 62 -16.01 5.84 -5.95
CA CYS A 62 -16.63 5.08 -7.04
C CYS A 62 -17.63 4.05 -6.50
N SER A 63 -18.49 3.52 -7.38
CA SER A 63 -19.52 2.56 -7.00
C SER A 63 -18.98 1.36 -6.24
N GLN A 64 -17.84 0.82 -6.64
CA GLN A 64 -17.20 -0.31 -5.96
C GLN A 64 -16.75 0.06 -4.53
N CYS A 65 -16.10 1.22 -4.36
CA CYS A 65 -15.68 1.67 -3.04
C CYS A 65 -16.87 1.94 -2.10
N LEU A 66 -17.94 2.55 -2.62
CA LEU A 66 -19.14 2.89 -1.84
C LEU A 66 -19.93 1.65 -1.39
N THR A 67 -19.77 0.52 -2.08
CA THR A 67 -20.38 -0.77 -1.70
C THR A 67 -19.46 -1.68 -0.90
N GLY A 68 -18.29 -1.17 -0.41
CA GLY A 68 -17.36 -1.93 0.42
C GLY A 68 -16.36 -2.81 -0.35
N HIS A 69 -16.28 -2.63 -1.68
CA HIS A 69 -15.38 -3.40 -2.54
C HIS A 69 -14.17 -2.55 -2.98
N GLN A 70 -13.40 -2.01 -2.03
CA GLN A 70 -12.24 -1.15 -2.29
C GLN A 70 -11.17 -1.85 -3.14
N ASN A 71 -11.04 -3.17 -3.01
CA ASN A 71 -10.16 -4.00 -3.84
C ASN A 71 -10.53 -4.00 -5.34
N LEU A 72 -11.74 -3.59 -5.68
CA LEU A 72 -12.24 -3.43 -7.05
C LEU A 72 -12.38 -1.94 -7.44
N CYS A 73 -11.66 -1.05 -6.79
CA CYS A 73 -11.72 0.38 -7.09
C CYS A 73 -11.48 0.65 -8.57
N MET A 74 -12.41 1.36 -9.22
CA MET A 74 -12.34 1.65 -10.66
C MET A 74 -11.16 2.55 -11.03
N ARG A 75 -10.55 3.23 -10.07
CA ARG A 75 -9.37 4.08 -10.24
C ARG A 75 -8.06 3.44 -9.74
N THR A 76 -8.05 2.11 -9.53
CA THR A 76 -6.89 1.40 -8.97
C THR A 76 -5.61 1.67 -9.76
N ILE A 77 -5.64 1.58 -11.08
CA ILE A 77 -4.46 1.79 -11.94
C ILE A 77 -3.94 3.22 -11.81
N GLU A 78 -4.82 4.20 -11.93
CA GLU A 78 -4.46 5.60 -11.80
C GLU A 78 -3.82 5.92 -10.44
N LEU A 79 -4.43 5.46 -9.35
CA LEU A 79 -4.01 5.81 -7.99
C LEU A 79 -2.74 5.10 -7.54
N ASN A 80 -2.44 3.92 -8.07
CA ASN A 80 -1.30 3.12 -7.62
C ASN A 80 -0.11 3.16 -8.59
N PHE A 81 -0.37 3.35 -9.89
CA PHE A 81 0.64 3.34 -10.95
C PHE A 81 0.72 4.65 -11.74
N GLY A 82 -0.21 5.59 -11.55
CA GLY A 82 -0.23 6.86 -12.28
C GLY A 82 0.86 7.86 -11.88
N GLY A 83 1.62 7.60 -10.83
CA GLY A 83 2.73 8.44 -10.38
C GLY A 83 2.35 9.71 -9.62
N LYS A 84 1.06 10.06 -9.58
CA LYS A 84 0.53 11.23 -8.87
C LYS A 84 -0.31 10.81 -7.67
N LEU A 85 -0.52 11.74 -6.77
CA LEU A 85 -1.49 11.58 -5.69
C LEU A 85 -2.92 11.75 -6.23
N GLN A 86 -3.91 11.45 -5.38
CA GLN A 86 -5.33 11.55 -5.73
C GLN A 86 -5.74 12.97 -6.17
N ASP A 87 -5.07 14.00 -5.66
CA ASP A 87 -5.25 15.41 -6.03
C ASP A 87 -4.50 15.83 -7.30
N GLN A 88 -3.94 14.88 -8.04
CA GLN A 88 -3.15 15.06 -9.26
C GLN A 88 -1.82 15.82 -9.06
N THR A 89 -1.36 16.00 -7.84
CA THR A 89 -0.09 16.62 -7.51
C THR A 89 1.05 15.60 -7.38
N TYR A 90 2.30 16.08 -7.52
CA TYR A 90 3.50 15.35 -7.15
C TYR A 90 3.94 15.75 -5.75
N ARG A 91 4.29 14.80 -4.91
CA ARG A 91 4.79 15.04 -3.55
C ARG A 91 6.30 14.94 -3.43
N LEU A 92 6.92 14.32 -4.40
CA LEU A 92 8.35 14.05 -4.38
C LEU A 92 9.02 14.92 -5.44
N HIS A 93 10.00 15.71 -4.99
CA HIS A 93 10.73 16.64 -5.84
C HIS A 93 12.21 16.60 -5.51
N LYS A 94 13.06 16.69 -6.51
CA LYS A 94 14.50 16.86 -6.35
C LYS A 94 15.03 17.70 -7.52
N ASP A 95 15.78 18.73 -7.21
CA ASP A 95 16.45 19.61 -8.20
C ASP A 95 15.48 20.15 -9.27
N GLY A 96 14.28 20.53 -8.86
CA GLY A 96 13.22 21.06 -9.76
C GLY A 96 12.49 19.98 -10.57
N GLN A 97 12.88 18.70 -10.45
CA GLN A 97 12.23 17.58 -11.13
C GLN A 97 11.19 16.93 -10.23
N ASN A 98 10.04 16.57 -10.81
CA ASN A 98 9.02 15.78 -10.16
C ASN A 98 9.38 14.30 -10.21
N TYR A 99 9.10 13.57 -9.10
CA TYR A 99 9.23 12.13 -8.99
C TYR A 99 7.87 11.50 -8.77
N SER A 100 7.61 10.42 -9.47
CA SER A 100 6.37 9.66 -9.32
C SER A 100 6.26 9.00 -7.96
N THR A 101 5.04 9.02 -7.42
CA THR A 101 4.66 8.26 -6.24
C THR A 101 4.19 6.88 -6.67
N PHE A 102 4.44 5.86 -5.86
CA PHE A 102 4.05 4.48 -6.11
C PHE A 102 3.12 4.00 -5.01
N PHE A 103 1.96 3.46 -5.38
CA PHE A 103 0.89 3.02 -4.47
C PHE A 103 0.46 4.09 -3.44
N GLY A 104 0.63 5.37 -3.76
CA GLY A 104 0.31 6.48 -2.86
C GLY A 104 1.13 6.49 -1.56
N GLN A 105 2.26 5.78 -1.51
CA GLN A 105 3.13 5.68 -0.33
C GLN A 105 4.63 5.85 -0.62
N SER A 106 5.19 5.19 -1.64
CA SER A 106 6.63 5.26 -1.97
C SER A 106 7.52 4.92 -0.78
N SER A 107 7.35 3.72 -0.22
CA SER A 107 7.98 3.34 1.06
C SER A 107 9.47 3.01 0.99
N PHE A 108 10.13 3.01 -0.19
CA PHE A 108 11.59 2.97 -0.29
C PHE A 108 12.21 4.34 0.01
N ALA A 109 11.84 4.89 1.14
CA ALA A 109 12.26 6.18 1.65
C ALA A 109 12.26 6.18 3.19
N THR A 110 12.93 7.13 3.81
CA THR A 110 12.88 7.28 5.29
C THR A 110 11.53 7.77 5.78
N TYR A 111 10.81 8.51 4.94
CA TYR A 111 9.47 9.04 5.22
C TYR A 111 8.54 8.85 4.04
N ALA A 112 7.27 8.54 4.34
CA ALA A 112 6.20 8.48 3.37
C ALA A 112 5.04 9.43 3.75
N VAL A 113 4.40 10.02 2.74
CA VAL A 113 3.13 10.72 2.90
C VAL A 113 2.05 9.85 2.26
N ALA A 114 1.15 9.33 3.06
CA ALA A 114 0.06 8.48 2.59
C ALA A 114 -1.30 9.09 2.91
N ASN A 115 -2.30 8.72 2.11
CA ASN A 115 -3.69 9.06 2.40
C ASN A 115 -4.16 8.26 3.62
N LYS A 116 -5.03 8.84 4.45
CA LYS A 116 -5.58 8.18 5.64
C LYS A 116 -6.23 6.82 5.37
N HIS A 117 -6.73 6.60 4.16
CA HIS A 117 -7.34 5.33 3.74
C HIS A 117 -6.34 4.22 3.42
N ASN A 118 -5.08 4.59 3.15
CA ASN A 118 -4.02 3.62 2.88
C ASN A 118 -3.30 3.15 4.16
N VAL A 119 -3.66 3.68 5.32
CA VAL A 119 -2.94 3.52 6.58
C VAL A 119 -3.78 2.71 7.54
N VAL A 120 -3.23 1.59 8.00
CA VAL A 120 -3.88 0.69 8.97
C VAL A 120 -3.07 0.69 10.25
N LYS A 121 -3.71 1.06 11.36
CA LYS A 121 -3.11 1.00 12.69
C LYS A 121 -2.94 -0.46 13.12
N VAL A 122 -1.79 -0.75 13.75
CA VAL A 122 -1.46 -2.05 14.35
C VAL A 122 -1.09 -1.87 15.81
N ASP A 123 -1.06 -2.96 16.56
CA ASP A 123 -0.68 -2.92 17.98
C ASP A 123 0.79 -2.56 18.15
N HIS A 124 1.13 -1.88 19.24
CA HIS A 124 2.48 -1.40 19.51
C HIS A 124 3.48 -2.50 19.87
N ASP A 125 3.01 -3.65 20.30
CA ASP A 125 3.81 -4.82 20.69
C ASP A 125 4.25 -5.67 19.48
N VAL A 126 3.71 -5.39 18.28
CA VAL A 126 4.08 -6.11 17.05
C VAL A 126 5.33 -5.48 16.42
N ASP A 127 6.28 -6.32 16.01
CA ASP A 127 7.51 -5.87 15.37
C ASP A 127 7.23 -5.34 13.94
N LEU A 128 7.29 -4.03 13.77
CA LEU A 128 7.06 -3.36 12.49
C LEU A 128 7.99 -3.87 11.35
N ARG A 129 9.17 -4.41 11.68
CA ARG A 129 10.11 -4.93 10.68
C ARG A 129 9.54 -6.13 9.91
N LEU A 130 8.55 -6.82 10.47
CA LEU A 130 7.92 -8.00 9.89
C LEU A 130 6.61 -7.67 9.14
N LEU A 131 6.05 -6.46 9.33
CA LEU A 131 4.69 -6.15 8.93
C LEU A 131 4.56 -5.58 7.50
N GLY A 132 5.65 -5.14 6.87
CA GLY A 132 5.59 -4.55 5.53
C GLY A 132 4.78 -5.38 4.52
N PRO A 133 5.01 -6.70 4.36
CA PRO A 133 4.29 -7.55 3.42
C PRO A 133 2.78 -7.69 3.67
N LEU A 134 2.27 -7.30 4.83
CA LEU A 134 0.81 -7.32 5.11
C LEU A 134 0.04 -6.46 4.11
N GLY A 135 0.61 -5.35 3.67
CA GLY A 135 -0.04 -4.41 2.76
C GLY A 135 -0.17 -4.89 1.32
N CYS A 136 0.52 -5.97 0.93
CA CYS A 136 0.50 -6.51 -0.44
C CYS A 136 0.48 -8.04 -0.46
N GLY A 137 1.63 -8.70 -0.28
CA GLY A 137 1.75 -10.14 -0.51
C GLY A 137 0.84 -10.99 0.38
N ILE A 138 0.83 -10.73 1.69
CA ILE A 138 -0.01 -11.47 2.65
C ILE A 138 -1.49 -11.16 2.42
N GLN A 139 -1.85 -9.89 2.21
CA GLN A 139 -3.23 -9.50 1.89
C GLN A 139 -3.72 -10.18 0.60
N THR A 140 -2.90 -10.23 -0.44
CA THR A 140 -3.22 -10.89 -1.71
C THR A 140 -3.44 -12.39 -1.52
N GLY A 141 -2.52 -13.06 -0.83
CA GLY A 141 -2.62 -14.50 -0.56
C GLY A 141 -3.85 -14.85 0.29
N SER A 142 -4.05 -14.16 1.40
CA SER A 142 -5.21 -14.40 2.27
C SER A 142 -6.53 -14.09 1.57
N GLY A 143 -6.59 -12.99 0.81
CA GLY A 143 -7.77 -12.62 0.04
C GLY A 143 -8.15 -13.67 -1.03
N THR A 144 -7.15 -14.25 -1.70
CA THR A 144 -7.34 -15.33 -2.65
C THR A 144 -7.97 -16.56 -1.97
N VAL A 145 -7.42 -16.97 -0.83
CA VAL A 145 -7.94 -18.12 -0.08
C VAL A 145 -9.37 -17.85 0.43
N MET A 146 -9.58 -16.72 1.06
CA MET A 146 -10.85 -16.40 1.72
C MET A 146 -11.99 -16.13 0.73
N ASN A 147 -11.70 -15.55 -0.43
CA ASN A 147 -12.72 -15.11 -1.37
C ASN A 147 -12.83 -16.01 -2.62
N SER A 148 -11.70 -16.40 -3.22
CA SER A 148 -11.71 -17.15 -4.48
C SER A 148 -11.79 -18.66 -4.26
N LEU A 149 -11.11 -19.19 -3.22
CA LEU A 149 -11.10 -20.62 -2.92
C LEU A 149 -12.20 -21.06 -1.95
N ARG A 150 -12.99 -20.12 -1.43
CA ARG A 150 -14.06 -20.39 -0.45
C ARG A 150 -15.05 -21.48 -0.87
N ARG A 151 -15.27 -21.68 -2.17
CA ARG A 151 -16.13 -22.76 -2.72
C ARG A 151 -15.48 -24.14 -2.66
N LEU A 152 -14.19 -24.25 -2.38
CA LEU A 152 -13.44 -25.49 -2.32
C LEU A 152 -13.21 -25.98 -0.87
N CYS A 153 -13.80 -25.32 0.11
CA CYS A 153 -13.55 -25.56 1.55
C CYS A 153 -14.19 -26.85 2.11
N CYS A 154 -14.74 -27.74 1.25
CA CYS A 154 -15.22 -29.07 1.66
C CYS A 154 -14.25 -30.20 1.34
N THR A 155 -13.10 -29.92 0.76
CA THR A 155 -12.04 -30.90 0.52
C THR A 155 -10.75 -30.44 1.19
N ASN A 156 -10.07 -31.32 1.91
CA ASN A 156 -8.81 -31.12 2.62
C ASN A 156 -7.72 -30.53 1.71
N LEU A 157 -7.73 -29.22 1.50
CA LEU A 157 -6.66 -28.49 0.83
C LEU A 157 -5.68 -28.00 1.89
N SER A 158 -4.54 -28.70 2.00
CA SER A 158 -3.36 -28.11 2.62
C SER A 158 -2.89 -26.96 1.72
N VAL A 159 -3.20 -25.73 2.08
CA VAL A 159 -2.68 -24.55 1.40
C VAL A 159 -1.20 -24.45 1.72
N LYS A 160 -0.34 -24.91 0.84
CA LYS A 160 1.04 -24.43 0.83
C LYS A 160 0.98 -22.96 0.46
N ALA A 161 1.40 -22.09 1.39
CA ALA A 161 1.57 -20.69 1.09
C ALA A 161 2.43 -20.57 -0.18
N PHE A 162 1.88 -20.03 -1.24
CA PHE A 162 2.65 -19.65 -2.39
C PHE A 162 3.53 -18.47 -1.96
N SER A 163 4.77 -18.74 -1.59
CA SER A 163 5.82 -17.75 -1.70
C SER A 163 5.94 -17.47 -3.19
N ALA A 164 5.32 -16.40 -3.64
CA ALA A 164 5.55 -15.89 -4.97
C ALA A 164 7.04 -15.51 -5.05
N ILE A 165 7.76 -16.24 -5.85
CA ILE A 165 9.12 -15.95 -6.30
C ILE A 165 9.10 -14.70 -7.18
#